data_76e5af5ee59da4a321ba1880f3f87316
#
_entry.id   76e5af5ee59da4a321ba1880f3f87316
#
_cell.length_a   1.000
_cell.length_b   1.000
_cell.length_c   1.000
_cell.angle_alpha   90.00
_cell.angle_beta   90.00
_cell.angle_gamma   90.00
#
_symmetry.space_group_name_H-M   'P 1'
#
loop_
_entity.id
_entity.type
_entity.pdbx_description
1 polymer ?
#
loop_
_entity_poly.entity_id
_entity_poly.type
_entity_poly.pdbx_seq_one_letter_code
_entity_poly.pdbx_strand_id
1 'polypeptide(L)'
;MRVLVTGGTGFAGTALVMRLMAEGHSVVALDYKEGLQFQALAASGAEVVLGSVTDEQAVERSMHGVEFVFHLAAAFRQLNQPDSFYDEVNLGGTRTVLATARRHGVRKFVYCSTCGVHGNVKNPPPMRTHRFNRLTTTSAASSPPSPWCGK
;
A
#
# COMPACT_ATOMS: atom_id res chain seq x y z
N MET A 1 -0.40 -7.36 -18.20
CA MET A 1 -0.71 -6.05 -17.59
C MET A 1 0.51 -5.55 -16.83
N ARG A 2 0.68 -4.24 -16.72
CA ARG A 2 1.70 -3.65 -15.84
C ARG A 2 1.08 -3.29 -14.51
N VAL A 3 1.67 -3.77 -13.41
CA VAL A 3 1.10 -3.70 -12.06
C VAL A 3 2.11 -3.06 -11.12
N LEU A 4 1.68 -2.07 -10.33
CA LEU A 4 2.46 -1.50 -9.23
C LEU A 4 2.06 -2.16 -7.91
N VAL A 5 3.07 -2.60 -7.15
CA VAL A 5 2.91 -3.07 -5.76
C VAL A 5 3.73 -2.16 -4.85
N THR A 6 3.09 -1.33 -4.04
CA THR A 6 3.79 -0.55 -3.01
C THR A 6 3.95 -1.40 -1.74
N GLY A 7 5.06 -1.25 -1.03
CA GLY A 7 5.46 -2.19 0.01
C GLY A 7 5.91 -3.53 -0.59
N GLY A 8 6.42 -3.48 -1.84
CA GLY A 8 6.70 -4.65 -2.66
C GLY A 8 7.81 -5.55 -2.14
N THR A 9 8.75 -5.03 -1.34
CA THR A 9 9.84 -5.82 -0.72
C THR A 9 9.49 -6.33 0.67
N GLY A 10 8.30 -5.96 1.19
CA GLY A 10 7.77 -6.46 2.45
C GLY A 10 7.28 -7.91 2.34
N PHE A 11 6.92 -8.51 3.49
CA PHE A 11 6.50 -9.92 3.56
C PHE A 11 5.34 -10.25 2.60
N ALA A 12 4.23 -9.53 2.69
CA ALA A 12 3.07 -9.74 1.83
C ALA A 12 3.32 -9.24 0.38
N GLY A 13 4.05 -8.11 0.25
CA GLY A 13 4.38 -7.53 -1.03
C GLY A 13 5.21 -8.46 -1.91
N THR A 14 6.26 -9.04 -1.35
CA THR A 14 7.12 -10.00 -2.09
C THR A 14 6.31 -11.19 -2.60
N ALA A 15 5.46 -11.78 -1.74
CA ALA A 15 4.64 -12.92 -2.15
C ALA A 15 3.68 -12.54 -3.30
N LEU A 16 3.09 -11.35 -3.24
CA LEU A 16 2.20 -10.84 -4.29
C LEU A 16 2.98 -10.57 -5.59
N VAL A 17 4.15 -9.92 -5.51
CA VAL A 17 4.99 -9.65 -6.70
C VAL A 17 5.37 -10.94 -7.39
N MET A 18 5.88 -11.92 -6.65
CA MET A 18 6.27 -13.23 -7.20
C MET A 18 5.08 -13.94 -7.86
N ARG A 19 3.91 -13.87 -7.23
CA ARG A 19 2.69 -14.48 -7.81
C ARG A 19 2.28 -13.80 -9.12
N LEU A 20 2.26 -12.47 -9.17
CA LEU A 20 1.91 -11.70 -10.37
C LEU A 20 2.93 -11.95 -11.51
N MET A 21 4.22 -12.04 -11.18
CA MET A 21 5.26 -12.39 -12.16
C MET A 21 5.03 -13.80 -12.74
N ALA A 22 4.72 -14.77 -11.89
CA ALA A 22 4.43 -16.14 -12.31
C ALA A 22 3.18 -16.23 -13.21
N GLU A 23 2.23 -15.29 -13.08
CA GLU A 23 1.05 -15.16 -13.95
C GLU A 23 1.32 -14.36 -15.23
N GLY A 24 2.58 -13.99 -15.50
CA GLY A 24 3.00 -13.29 -16.73
C GLY A 24 2.71 -11.79 -16.73
N HIS A 25 2.56 -11.17 -15.54
CA HIS A 25 2.43 -9.72 -15.44
C HIS A 25 3.79 -9.03 -15.35
N SER A 26 3.89 -7.81 -15.88
CA SER A 26 5.02 -6.92 -15.62
C SER A 26 4.79 -6.20 -14.30
N VAL A 27 5.69 -6.33 -13.34
CA VAL A 27 5.49 -5.80 -12.00
C VAL A 27 6.55 -4.77 -11.63
N VAL A 28 6.09 -3.64 -11.10
CA VAL A 28 6.90 -2.63 -10.42
C VAL A 28 6.70 -2.77 -8.93
N ALA A 29 7.77 -3.00 -8.18
CA ALA A 29 7.78 -3.07 -6.72
C ALA A 29 8.37 -1.77 -6.15
N LEU A 30 7.54 -0.91 -5.54
CA LEU A 30 8.00 0.30 -4.86
C LEU A 30 8.11 0.04 -3.36
N ASP A 31 9.27 0.32 -2.79
CA ASP A 31 9.48 0.25 -1.34
C ASP A 31 10.57 1.23 -0.90
N TYR A 32 10.52 1.68 0.37
CA TYR A 32 11.47 2.66 0.90
C TYR A 32 12.82 2.05 1.27
N LYS A 33 12.93 0.74 1.32
CA LYS A 33 14.17 0.00 1.64
C LYS A 33 14.22 -1.35 0.95
N GLU A 34 15.42 -1.90 0.88
CA GLU A 34 15.62 -3.29 0.50
C GLU A 34 15.09 -4.22 1.59
N GLY A 35 14.10 -5.03 1.25
CA GLY A 35 13.58 -6.07 2.14
C GLY A 35 14.43 -7.34 2.10
N LEU A 36 14.12 -8.31 2.97
CA LEU A 36 14.86 -9.56 3.07
C LEU A 36 14.94 -10.37 1.75
N GLN A 37 13.96 -10.18 0.87
CA GLN A 37 13.89 -10.90 -0.41
C GLN A 37 14.16 -10.00 -1.63
N PHE A 38 14.78 -8.83 -1.41
CA PHE A 38 15.08 -7.87 -2.47
C PHE A 38 15.83 -8.52 -3.66
N GLN A 39 16.86 -9.32 -3.36
CA GLN A 39 17.65 -10.00 -4.41
C GLN A 39 16.81 -11.01 -5.20
N ALA A 40 15.94 -11.75 -4.54
CA ALA A 40 15.03 -12.68 -5.21
C ALA A 40 14.04 -11.95 -6.12
N LEU A 41 13.52 -10.80 -5.69
CA LEU A 41 12.66 -9.95 -6.53
C LEU A 41 13.41 -9.43 -7.76
N ALA A 42 14.61 -8.91 -7.59
CA ALA A 42 15.43 -8.45 -8.71
C ALA A 42 15.74 -9.58 -9.69
N ALA A 43 16.05 -10.78 -9.19
CA ALA A 43 16.31 -11.97 -10.02
C ALA A 43 15.03 -12.48 -10.73
N SER A 44 13.83 -12.19 -10.22
CA SER A 44 12.56 -12.58 -10.87
C SER A 44 12.23 -11.77 -12.12
N GLY A 45 12.97 -10.68 -12.37
CA GLY A 45 12.68 -9.73 -13.45
C GLY A 45 11.65 -8.65 -13.09
N ALA A 46 11.24 -8.57 -11.81
CA ALA A 46 10.45 -7.44 -11.35
C ALA A 46 11.29 -6.15 -11.34
N GLU A 47 10.69 -5.04 -11.76
CA GLU A 47 11.30 -3.74 -11.63
C GLU A 47 11.17 -3.26 -10.17
N VAL A 48 12.31 -3.09 -9.49
CA VAL A 48 12.30 -2.61 -8.11
C VAL A 48 12.72 -1.14 -8.07
N VAL A 49 11.84 -0.30 -7.52
CA VAL A 49 12.06 1.13 -7.31
C VAL A 49 12.21 1.39 -5.81
N LEU A 50 13.37 1.90 -5.41
CA LEU A 50 13.58 2.34 -4.04
C LEU A 50 13.09 3.78 -3.87
N GLY A 51 12.16 3.97 -2.95
CA GLY A 51 11.56 5.26 -2.62
C GLY A 51 10.37 5.13 -1.70
N SER A 52 10.11 6.19 -0.93
CA SER A 52 8.94 6.24 -0.06
C SER A 52 7.67 6.51 -0.88
N VAL A 53 6.53 6.03 -0.38
CA VAL A 53 5.21 6.43 -0.90
C VAL A 53 4.89 7.90 -0.62
N THR A 54 5.65 8.56 0.24
CA THR A 54 5.59 10.01 0.50
C THR A 54 6.42 10.82 -0.49
N ASP A 55 7.33 10.18 -1.23
CA ASP A 55 8.12 10.80 -2.29
C ASP A 55 7.34 10.78 -3.60
N GLU A 56 6.79 11.94 -3.97
CA GLU A 56 6.01 12.08 -5.21
C GLU A 56 6.79 11.68 -6.46
N GLN A 57 8.09 11.95 -6.51
CA GLN A 57 8.91 11.60 -7.67
C GLN A 57 9.12 10.09 -7.79
N ALA A 58 9.34 9.40 -6.67
CA ALA A 58 9.45 7.94 -6.67
C ALA A 58 8.12 7.28 -7.08
N VAL A 59 7.00 7.79 -6.57
CA VAL A 59 5.66 7.32 -6.94
C VAL A 59 5.38 7.59 -8.42
N GLU A 60 5.72 8.78 -8.92
CA GLU A 60 5.54 9.14 -10.33
C GLU A 60 6.33 8.21 -11.26
N ARG A 61 7.63 8.00 -10.97
CA ARG A 61 8.46 7.05 -11.76
C ARG A 61 7.89 5.64 -11.77
N SER A 62 7.35 5.19 -10.64
CA SER A 62 6.79 3.83 -10.50
C SER A 62 5.44 3.65 -11.21
N MET A 63 4.76 4.75 -11.56
CA MET A 63 3.40 4.72 -12.10
C MET A 63 3.34 4.65 -13.63
N HIS A 64 4.47 4.80 -14.34
CA HIS A 64 4.47 4.83 -15.79
C HIS A 64 3.94 3.53 -16.42
N GLY A 65 2.87 3.66 -17.20
CA GLY A 65 2.23 2.55 -17.88
C GLY A 65 1.51 1.54 -16.97
N VAL A 66 1.35 1.85 -15.70
CA VAL A 66 0.66 0.99 -14.74
C VAL A 66 -0.85 1.00 -14.98
N GLU A 67 -1.43 -0.19 -15.05
CA GLU A 67 -2.87 -0.40 -15.19
C GLU A 67 -3.56 -0.71 -13.85
N PHE A 68 -2.85 -1.40 -12.95
CA PHE A 68 -3.37 -1.83 -11.64
C PHE A 68 -2.38 -1.48 -10.53
N VAL A 69 -2.91 -1.05 -9.40
CA VAL A 69 -2.11 -0.76 -8.18
C VAL A 69 -2.58 -1.63 -7.03
N PHE A 70 -1.64 -2.30 -6.38
CA PHE A 70 -1.83 -2.90 -5.06
C PHE A 70 -1.03 -2.07 -4.04
N HIS A 71 -1.75 -1.37 -3.18
CA HIS A 71 -1.15 -0.50 -2.17
C HIS A 71 -1.08 -1.23 -0.83
N LEU A 72 0.11 -1.79 -0.52
CA LEU A 72 0.39 -2.52 0.72
C LEU A 72 1.35 -1.76 1.64
N ALA A 73 1.99 -0.69 1.14
CA ALA A 73 2.89 0.13 1.93
C ALA A 73 2.18 0.72 3.15
N ALA A 74 2.72 0.47 4.32
CA ALA A 74 2.26 1.06 5.57
C ALA A 74 3.39 1.10 6.60
N ALA A 75 3.46 2.18 7.38
CA ALA A 75 4.25 2.21 8.61
C ALA A 75 3.50 1.45 9.71
N PHE A 76 4.19 0.48 10.32
CA PHE A 76 3.62 -0.33 11.38
C PHE A 76 4.68 -0.67 12.42
N ARG A 77 4.39 -0.39 13.70
CA ARG A 77 5.23 -0.73 14.87
C ARG A 77 6.72 -0.43 14.70
N GLN A 78 7.05 0.76 14.19
CA GLN A 78 8.43 1.22 14.15
C GLN A 78 8.79 1.86 15.50
N LEU A 79 9.85 1.37 16.12
CA LEU A 79 10.34 1.91 17.38
C LEU A 79 10.82 3.36 17.18
N ASN A 80 10.59 4.19 18.19
CA ASN A 80 11.07 5.58 18.25
C ASN A 80 10.55 6.51 17.15
N GLN A 81 9.41 6.21 16.55
CA GLN A 81 8.75 7.11 15.60
C GLN A 81 7.59 7.87 16.27
N PRO A 82 7.45 9.18 16.03
CA PRO A 82 6.31 9.95 16.50
C PRO A 82 5.03 9.55 15.75
N ASP A 83 3.87 9.84 16.33
CA ASP A 83 2.58 9.55 15.71
C ASP A 83 2.41 10.23 14.35
N SER A 84 2.97 11.44 14.18
CA SER A 84 2.95 12.15 12.90
C SER A 84 3.62 11.39 11.75
N PHE A 85 4.63 10.56 12.04
CA PHE A 85 5.27 9.70 11.05
C PHE A 85 4.28 8.69 10.45
N TYR A 86 3.42 8.10 11.29
CA TYR A 86 2.41 7.14 10.82
C TYR A 86 1.34 7.83 9.96
N ASP A 87 0.93 9.04 10.34
CA ASP A 87 0.00 9.84 9.54
C ASP A 87 0.61 10.27 8.21
N GLU A 88 1.88 10.68 8.21
CA GLU A 88 2.60 11.04 6.99
C GLU A 88 2.68 9.85 6.02
N VAL A 89 3.13 8.70 6.49
CA VAL A 89 3.30 7.52 5.62
C VAL A 89 1.96 6.91 5.24
N ASN A 90 1.09 6.62 6.22
CA ASN A 90 -0.12 5.84 5.97
C ASN A 90 -1.24 6.68 5.34
N LEU A 91 -1.39 7.94 5.72
CA LEU A 91 -2.40 8.82 5.16
C LEU A 91 -1.83 9.66 4.01
N GLY A 92 -0.70 10.34 4.23
CA GLY A 92 -0.03 11.16 3.23
C GLY A 92 0.41 10.33 2.03
N GLY A 93 1.17 9.25 2.27
CA GLY A 93 1.61 8.34 1.21
C GLY A 93 0.46 7.72 0.41
N THR A 94 -0.61 7.28 1.09
CA THR A 94 -1.80 6.78 0.38
C THR A 94 -2.43 7.84 -0.52
N ARG A 95 -2.52 9.10 -0.06
CA ARG A 95 -3.02 10.22 -0.87
C ARG A 95 -2.14 10.46 -2.10
N THR A 96 -0.83 10.46 -1.93
CA THR A 96 0.14 10.62 -3.03
C THR A 96 -0.04 9.53 -4.07
N VAL A 97 -0.06 8.25 -3.67
CA VAL A 97 -0.22 7.13 -4.59
C VAL A 97 -1.57 7.16 -5.31
N LEU A 98 -2.68 7.47 -4.60
CA LEU A 98 -4.01 7.60 -5.19
C LEU A 98 -4.10 8.75 -6.20
N ALA A 99 -3.56 9.92 -5.85
CA ALA A 99 -3.58 11.08 -6.74
C ALA A 99 -2.79 10.81 -8.02
N THR A 100 -1.61 10.19 -7.90
CA THR A 100 -0.78 9.80 -9.04
C THR A 100 -1.47 8.74 -9.88
N ALA A 101 -2.04 7.71 -9.27
CA ALA A 101 -2.79 6.66 -9.98
C ALA A 101 -3.94 7.24 -10.80
N ARG A 102 -4.65 8.24 -10.25
CA ARG A 102 -5.72 8.95 -10.96
C ARG A 102 -5.18 9.73 -12.17
N ARG A 103 -4.06 10.46 -12.02
CA ARG A 103 -3.43 11.21 -13.13
C ARG A 103 -3.00 10.30 -14.27
N HIS A 104 -2.50 9.09 -13.93
CA HIS A 104 -2.05 8.10 -14.91
C HIS A 104 -3.17 7.22 -15.49
N GLY A 105 -4.43 7.43 -15.08
CA GLY A 105 -5.56 6.67 -15.60
C GLY A 105 -5.57 5.19 -15.17
N VAL A 106 -5.01 4.88 -14.00
CA VAL A 106 -5.00 3.51 -13.45
C VAL A 106 -6.43 2.97 -13.39
N ARG A 107 -6.63 1.78 -13.93
CA ARG A 107 -7.96 1.15 -14.06
C ARG A 107 -8.50 0.63 -12.73
N LYS A 108 -7.61 0.12 -11.87
CA LYS A 108 -8.01 -0.43 -10.57
C LYS A 108 -6.95 -0.17 -9.51
N PHE A 109 -7.41 0.28 -8.36
CA PHE A 109 -6.61 0.49 -7.16
C PHE A 109 -7.13 -0.41 -6.04
N VAL A 110 -6.26 -1.28 -5.52
CA VAL A 110 -6.55 -2.18 -4.40
C VAL A 110 -5.78 -1.68 -3.18
N TYR A 111 -6.49 -1.28 -2.14
CA TYR A 111 -5.92 -0.83 -0.88
C TYR A 111 -5.95 -1.96 0.15
N CYS A 112 -4.79 -2.29 0.72
CA CYS A 112 -4.71 -3.24 1.82
C CYS A 112 -5.04 -2.53 3.14
N SER A 113 -6.30 -2.64 3.55
CA SER A 113 -6.78 -2.10 4.81
C SER A 113 -6.39 -2.99 6.00
N THR A 114 -6.85 -2.65 7.20
CA THR A 114 -6.57 -3.38 8.43
C THR A 114 -7.83 -3.63 9.24
N CYS A 115 -7.89 -4.76 9.94
CA CYS A 115 -8.95 -5.01 10.94
C CYS A 115 -8.91 -4.01 12.11
N GLY A 116 -7.76 -3.35 12.34
CA GLY A 116 -7.62 -2.32 13.36
C GLY A 116 -8.58 -1.13 13.19
N VAL A 117 -9.17 -0.91 12.00
CA VAL A 117 -10.19 0.14 11.78
C VAL A 117 -11.45 -0.06 12.63
N HIS A 118 -11.74 -1.29 13.06
CA HIS A 118 -12.86 -1.59 13.93
C HIS A 118 -12.59 -1.27 15.39
N GLY A 119 -11.30 -1.11 15.76
CA GLY A 119 -10.90 -0.84 17.14
C GLY A 119 -11.32 -1.96 18.10
N ASN A 120 -11.77 -1.58 19.29
CA ASN A 120 -12.26 -2.55 20.28
C ASN A 120 -13.72 -2.93 19.98
N VAL A 121 -13.90 -4.12 19.42
CA VAL A 121 -15.22 -4.66 19.08
C VAL A 121 -15.85 -5.31 20.32
N LYS A 122 -16.86 -4.68 20.89
CA LYS A 122 -17.56 -5.19 22.08
C LYS A 122 -18.39 -6.46 21.80
N ASN A 123 -18.99 -6.53 20.61
CA ASN A 123 -19.84 -7.66 20.19
C ASN A 123 -19.33 -8.21 18.83
N PRO A 124 -18.43 -9.20 18.81
CA PRO A 124 -18.01 -9.86 17.58
C PRO A 124 -19.13 -10.80 17.05
N PRO A 125 -19.14 -11.12 15.73
CA PRO A 125 -18.23 -10.62 14.70
C PRO A 125 -18.52 -9.16 14.32
N PRO A 126 -17.47 -8.39 13.95
CA PRO A 126 -17.69 -7.03 13.47
C PRO A 126 -18.41 -7.07 12.11
N MET A 127 -19.51 -6.38 12.01
CA MET A 127 -20.28 -6.26 10.77
C MET A 127 -19.92 -4.97 10.03
N ARG A 128 -20.23 -4.87 8.75
CA ARG A 128 -19.97 -3.66 7.93
C ARG A 128 -20.64 -2.40 8.50
N THR A 129 -21.65 -2.58 9.35
CA THR A 129 -22.40 -1.49 10.03
C THR A 129 -21.76 -1.01 11.33
N HIS A 130 -20.71 -1.70 11.84
CA HIS A 130 -20.03 -1.24 13.03
C HIS A 130 -19.34 0.11 12.77
N ARG A 131 -19.47 1.03 13.72
CA ARG A 131 -18.71 2.29 13.67
C ARG A 131 -17.22 2.00 13.82
N PHE A 132 -16.43 2.62 12.96
CA PHE A 132 -14.98 2.59 13.12
C PHE A 132 -14.58 3.30 14.41
N ASN A 133 -13.77 2.64 15.21
CA ASN A 133 -13.25 3.20 16.46
C ASN A 133 -11.72 3.25 16.37
N ARG A 134 -11.17 4.45 16.40
CA ARG A 134 -9.72 4.66 16.29
C ARG A 134 -9.06 4.34 17.63
N LEU A 135 -8.28 3.26 17.67
CA LEU A 135 -7.49 2.90 18.85
C LEU A 135 -5.99 3.15 18.67
N THR A 136 -5.53 3.26 17.42
CA THR A 136 -4.12 3.46 17.10
C THR A 136 -3.97 4.41 15.92
N THR A 137 -2.82 5.05 15.82
CA THR A 137 -2.46 5.92 14.68
C THR A 137 -2.55 5.16 13.35
N THR A 138 -2.13 3.89 13.33
CA THR A 138 -2.23 3.03 12.15
C THR A 138 -3.68 2.84 11.71
N SER A 139 -4.60 2.55 12.66
CA SER A 139 -6.04 2.45 12.37
C SER A 139 -6.62 3.76 11.84
N ALA A 140 -6.19 4.89 12.41
CA ALA A 140 -6.66 6.20 11.99
C ALA A 140 -6.29 6.49 10.53
N ALA A 141 -5.04 6.21 10.16
CA ALA A 141 -4.55 6.42 8.80
C ALA A 141 -5.17 5.46 7.78
N SER A 142 -5.53 4.24 8.21
CA SER A 142 -6.18 3.24 7.35
C SER A 142 -7.68 3.49 7.12
N SER A 143 -8.27 4.50 7.74
CA SER A 143 -9.69 4.83 7.60
C SER A 143 -9.90 6.17 6.89
N PRO A 144 -9.47 6.36 5.64
CA PRO A 144 -9.92 7.53 4.90
C PRO A 144 -11.42 7.43 4.68
N PRO A 145 -12.14 8.55 4.70
CA PRO A 145 -13.49 8.58 4.15
C PRO A 145 -13.35 8.23 2.67
N SER A 146 -13.73 7.00 2.34
CA SER A 146 -13.63 6.51 0.97
C SER A 146 -14.78 7.06 0.15
N PRO A 147 -14.53 7.96 -0.82
CA PRO A 147 -15.53 8.27 -1.85
C PRO A 147 -15.71 7.09 -2.83
N TRP A 148 -14.93 6.01 -2.65
CA TRP A 148 -14.87 4.86 -3.54
C TRP A 148 -15.57 3.60 -3.03
N CYS A 149 -16.09 3.58 -1.79
CA CYS A 149 -17.00 2.54 -1.29
C CYS A 149 -18.46 2.87 -1.65
N GLY A 150 -18.71 3.23 -2.89
CA GLY A 150 -20.02 3.52 -3.41
C GLY A 150 -20.41 2.55 -4.51
N LYS A 151 -21.32 1.64 -4.19
CA LYS A 151 -22.21 0.81 -5.04
C LYS A 151 -21.60 -0.41 -5.66
#